data_4a468cef3634154e8e23c497f6560624
#
_entry.id   4a468cef3634154e8e23c497f6560624
#
_cell.length_a   1.000
_cell.length_b   1.000
_cell.length_c   1.000
_cell.angle_alpha   90.00
_cell.angle_beta   90.00
_cell.angle_gamma   90.00
#
_symmetry.space_group_name_H-M   'P 1'
#
loop_
_entity.id
_entity.type
_entity.pdbx_description
1 polymer ?
#
loop_
_entity_poly.entity_id
_entity_poly.type
_entity_poly.pdbx_seq_one_letter_code
_entity_poly.pdbx_strand_id
1 'polypeptide(L)'
;MAIEMEKGSVSIDAQNIMPVIKRWLYSDKDIFLREVVSNGCDAITKYRMTNPDDESEMSVMVTVDKENKTLTISDTGIGMTEDEVKRYINQVAFSGASEFMKKFEGDEKKGDIIGHFGLGFYSVFMVSENVEIETLSCQEGAEPVHWESKDGMDFAISEGHRTTHGTSIILHISDEEKEFLELYRVREVLPRYCGYMAYPIYLMDANAKPVEREEEIPGETNEDGTPKKRKVVDEPKPSLINDTKPLWLKKPSECEDKEYIDFYHKMFGWEDPLFWVHLNVDYPFNLKGILYFPKLRNDFGKYEGQVKLFAGQVFVADNVKEVIPEFLTLLKGVIDCPDLPLNVSRSFLQNDGTVKKLSAHITKKVADKLCGLFNTERETYQKYWDDIAPFVKFGAMRDQKFYEQVKKAILYKTTDGRYLTLEEYKTANADKADKKVYYTNDPKRQAASVALYTNRGIDVVVMDHIIDGNFQSFMEYSGGEEGLTFARVDADVSGLLEDSEEGKELNQETIQAMFRKALGKDDLPVNLQSLSDAELPAMVTEDEQIRRMKEMSRLYGQSFDMPDRFTLVLNRRNKAIQELAARDPENETTQLLCQQIYDLARMSAQPLEADEITAFLKRSQKLVAMAVEKE
;
A
#
# COMPACT_ATOMS: atom_id res chain seq x y z
N MET A 1 -49.35 17.43 37.68
CA MET A 1 -49.08 16.09 38.18
C MET A 1 -47.60 15.82 37.99
N ALA A 2 -46.85 15.65 39.06
CA ALA A 2 -45.45 15.26 38.98
C ALA A 2 -45.41 13.78 38.57
N ILE A 3 -44.63 13.46 37.54
CA ILE A 3 -44.39 12.07 37.13
C ILE A 3 -43.48 11.48 38.22
N GLU A 4 -43.99 10.48 38.94
CA GLU A 4 -43.19 9.69 39.88
C GLU A 4 -42.10 8.95 39.10
N MET A 5 -40.88 8.90 39.70
CA MET A 5 -39.73 8.24 39.07
C MET A 5 -39.97 6.72 39.04
N GLU A 6 -40.32 6.19 37.86
CA GLU A 6 -40.44 4.75 37.62
C GLU A 6 -39.06 4.20 37.24
N LYS A 7 -38.58 3.20 37.96
CA LYS A 7 -37.35 2.47 37.66
C LYS A 7 -37.72 1.14 37.01
N GLY A 8 -37.33 0.98 35.75
CA GLY A 8 -37.48 -0.25 35.00
C GLY A 8 -36.19 -0.65 34.29
N SER A 9 -36.07 -1.90 33.88
CA SER A 9 -35.02 -2.38 32.99
C SER A 9 -35.52 -2.34 31.54
N VAL A 10 -34.63 -1.95 30.61
CA VAL A 10 -34.91 -2.03 29.17
C VAL A 10 -34.92 -3.51 28.78
N SER A 11 -36.00 -3.99 28.16
CA SER A 11 -36.10 -5.35 27.61
C SER A 11 -35.84 -5.31 26.10
N ILE A 12 -35.17 -6.34 25.58
CA ILE A 12 -34.92 -6.52 24.15
C ILE A 12 -35.90 -7.60 23.65
N ASP A 13 -36.66 -7.27 22.61
CA ASP A 13 -37.54 -8.21 21.92
C ASP A 13 -36.74 -8.90 20.79
N ALA A 14 -36.58 -10.23 20.90
CA ALA A 14 -35.86 -11.05 19.95
C ALA A 14 -36.45 -10.96 18.52
N GLN A 15 -37.79 -10.79 18.39
CA GLN A 15 -38.44 -10.65 17.08
C GLN A 15 -37.99 -9.41 16.31
N ASN A 16 -37.61 -8.35 17.04
CA ASN A 16 -37.13 -7.11 16.41
C ASN A 16 -35.63 -7.10 16.15
N ILE A 17 -34.83 -7.86 16.91
CA ILE A 17 -33.37 -7.83 16.78
C ILE A 17 -32.84 -8.78 15.70
N MET A 18 -33.48 -9.94 15.49
CA MET A 18 -33.03 -10.91 14.48
C MET A 18 -33.04 -10.37 13.04
N PRO A 19 -34.04 -9.60 12.57
CA PRO A 19 -33.96 -8.95 11.26
C PRO A 19 -32.81 -7.93 11.13
N VAL A 20 -32.47 -7.28 12.26
CA VAL A 20 -31.34 -6.34 12.29
C VAL A 20 -30.01 -7.10 12.16
N ILE A 21 -29.85 -8.21 12.89
CA ILE A 21 -28.66 -9.08 12.78
C ILE A 21 -28.53 -9.62 11.35
N LYS A 22 -29.60 -10.16 10.78
CA LYS A 22 -29.58 -10.73 9.41
C LYS A 22 -29.28 -9.71 8.30
N ARG A 23 -29.72 -8.44 8.42
CA ARG A 23 -29.63 -7.44 7.34
C ARG A 23 -28.55 -6.37 7.52
N TRP A 24 -28.17 -6.05 8.75
CA TRP A 24 -27.38 -4.86 9.04
C TRP A 24 -26.05 -5.14 9.75
N LEU A 25 -25.93 -6.29 10.44
CA LEU A 25 -24.71 -6.59 11.18
C LEU A 25 -23.58 -7.06 10.27
N TYR A 26 -23.90 -7.74 9.19
CA TYR A 26 -22.93 -8.30 8.25
C TYR A 26 -23.20 -7.82 6.83
N SER A 27 -22.20 -7.19 6.23
CA SER A 27 -22.24 -6.69 4.85
C SER A 27 -21.98 -7.78 3.79
N ASP A 28 -21.38 -8.91 4.21
CA ASP A 28 -21.00 -10.03 3.35
C ASP A 28 -21.50 -11.34 4.01
N LYS A 29 -22.25 -12.15 3.26
CA LYS A 29 -22.79 -13.42 3.75
C LYS A 29 -21.70 -14.45 4.03
N ASP A 30 -20.60 -14.44 3.29
CA ASP A 30 -19.47 -15.35 3.47
C ASP A 30 -18.90 -15.35 4.88
N ILE A 31 -19.15 -14.28 5.63
CA ILE A 31 -18.69 -14.10 7.02
C ILE A 31 -19.22 -15.19 7.97
N PHE A 32 -20.37 -15.83 7.68
CA PHE A 32 -20.87 -16.89 8.54
C PHE A 32 -19.86 -18.04 8.70
N LEU A 33 -19.15 -18.42 7.63
CA LEU A 33 -18.10 -19.45 7.69
C LEU A 33 -16.98 -19.03 8.65
N ARG A 34 -16.52 -17.77 8.56
CA ARG A 34 -15.51 -17.25 9.48
C ARG A 34 -15.98 -17.36 10.94
N GLU A 35 -17.19 -16.91 11.23
CA GLU A 35 -17.71 -16.87 12.59
C GLU A 35 -17.85 -18.28 13.18
N VAL A 36 -18.42 -19.23 12.43
CA VAL A 36 -18.62 -20.60 12.93
C VAL A 36 -17.30 -21.34 13.09
N VAL A 37 -16.40 -21.26 12.10
CA VAL A 37 -15.07 -21.90 12.17
C VAL A 37 -14.22 -21.29 13.28
N SER A 38 -14.27 -19.98 13.47
CA SER A 38 -13.59 -19.27 14.56
C SER A 38 -14.11 -19.72 15.93
N ASN A 39 -15.44 -19.90 16.09
CA ASN A 39 -16.02 -20.44 17.33
C ASN A 39 -15.54 -21.87 17.61
N GLY A 40 -15.39 -22.71 16.57
CA GLY A 40 -14.81 -24.04 16.68
C GLY A 40 -13.34 -23.99 17.15
N CYS A 41 -12.53 -23.08 16.59
CA CYS A 41 -11.15 -22.86 17.05
C CYS A 41 -11.10 -22.39 18.50
N ASP A 42 -11.99 -21.48 18.92
CA ASP A 42 -12.10 -21.03 20.31
C ASP A 42 -12.51 -22.18 21.26
N ALA A 43 -13.40 -23.07 20.82
CA ALA A 43 -13.78 -24.25 21.57
C ALA A 43 -12.60 -25.22 21.78
N ILE A 44 -11.76 -25.39 20.76
CA ILE A 44 -10.52 -26.19 20.85
C ILE A 44 -9.52 -25.51 21.79
N THR A 45 -9.34 -24.19 21.70
CA THR A 45 -8.45 -23.43 22.60
C THR A 45 -8.89 -23.60 24.06
N LYS A 46 -10.18 -23.47 24.35
CA LYS A 46 -10.74 -23.71 25.70
C LYS A 46 -10.48 -25.14 26.20
N TYR A 47 -10.64 -26.13 25.31
CA TYR A 47 -10.35 -27.51 25.64
C TYR A 47 -8.87 -27.70 26.00
N ARG A 48 -7.94 -27.17 25.20
CA ARG A 48 -6.49 -27.22 25.45
C ARG A 48 -6.09 -26.53 26.76
N MET A 49 -6.72 -25.42 27.10
CA MET A 49 -6.48 -24.73 28.38
C MET A 49 -6.98 -25.54 29.58
N THR A 50 -8.07 -26.28 29.41
CA THR A 50 -8.66 -27.11 30.47
C THR A 50 -7.95 -28.46 30.60
N ASN A 51 -7.43 -29.01 29.50
CA ASN A 51 -6.78 -30.31 29.40
C ASN A 51 -5.41 -30.19 28.75
N PRO A 52 -4.43 -29.56 29.42
CA PRO A 52 -3.12 -29.25 28.83
C PRO A 52 -2.29 -30.49 28.49
N ASP A 53 -2.53 -31.62 29.15
CA ASP A 53 -1.81 -32.88 28.95
C ASP A 53 -2.35 -33.74 27.82
N ASP A 54 -3.48 -33.36 27.21
CA ASP A 54 -4.04 -34.09 26.07
C ASP A 54 -3.34 -33.65 24.76
N GLU A 55 -2.59 -34.56 24.13
CA GLU A 55 -1.86 -34.34 22.87
C GLU A 55 -2.66 -34.79 21.63
N SER A 56 -3.94 -35.17 21.78
CA SER A 56 -4.77 -35.62 20.65
C SER A 56 -4.86 -34.54 19.55
N GLU A 57 -4.97 -34.98 18.31
CA GLU A 57 -5.10 -34.05 17.18
C GLU A 57 -6.50 -33.37 17.21
N MET A 58 -6.50 -32.05 17.28
CA MET A 58 -7.69 -31.23 17.31
C MET A 58 -7.87 -30.53 15.97
N SER A 59 -9.11 -30.50 15.47
CA SER A 59 -9.38 -29.90 14.17
C SER A 59 -10.81 -29.42 14.04
N VAL A 60 -11.06 -28.60 13.01
CA VAL A 60 -12.39 -28.24 12.53
C VAL A 60 -12.60 -28.91 11.18
N MET A 61 -13.72 -29.63 11.03
CA MET A 61 -14.13 -30.29 9.80
C MET A 61 -15.32 -29.53 9.18
N VAL A 62 -15.18 -29.12 7.93
CA VAL A 62 -16.27 -28.56 7.13
C VAL A 62 -16.69 -29.58 6.09
N THR A 63 -17.95 -30.03 6.13
CA THR A 63 -18.47 -31.04 5.23
C THR A 63 -19.61 -30.49 4.40
N VAL A 64 -19.49 -30.57 3.08
CA VAL A 64 -20.56 -30.22 2.13
C VAL A 64 -21.30 -31.48 1.74
N ASP A 65 -22.63 -31.50 1.96
CA ASP A 65 -23.51 -32.58 1.50
C ASP A 65 -24.61 -31.99 0.60
N LYS A 66 -24.37 -32.06 -0.69
CA LYS A 66 -25.27 -31.52 -1.71
C LYS A 66 -26.57 -32.32 -1.83
N GLU A 67 -26.53 -33.64 -1.58
CA GLU A 67 -27.69 -34.51 -1.69
C GLU A 67 -28.71 -34.22 -0.54
N ASN A 68 -28.20 -34.00 0.66
CA ASN A 68 -29.02 -33.65 1.83
C ASN A 68 -29.23 -32.15 2.02
N LYS A 69 -28.63 -31.31 1.13
CA LYS A 69 -28.63 -29.84 1.19
C LYS A 69 -28.07 -29.30 2.51
N THR A 70 -27.05 -29.93 3.09
CA THR A 70 -26.44 -29.50 4.34
C THR A 70 -24.98 -29.08 4.19
N LEU A 71 -24.60 -28.08 5.01
CA LEU A 71 -23.23 -27.72 5.26
C LEU A 71 -22.98 -27.91 6.76
N THR A 72 -22.07 -28.82 7.10
CA THR A 72 -21.77 -29.16 8.50
C THR A 72 -20.39 -28.64 8.89
N ILE A 73 -20.31 -27.91 10.01
CA ILE A 73 -19.05 -27.47 10.62
C ILE A 73 -18.93 -28.16 11.99
N SER A 74 -17.92 -29.03 12.14
CA SER A 74 -17.71 -29.84 13.34
C SER A 74 -16.35 -29.57 13.93
N ASP A 75 -16.28 -29.28 15.22
CA ASP A 75 -15.05 -29.14 16.00
C ASP A 75 -14.86 -30.30 16.98
N THR A 76 -13.62 -30.50 17.40
CA THR A 76 -13.23 -31.43 18.46
C THR A 76 -12.93 -30.71 19.77
N GLY A 77 -13.58 -29.56 20.02
CA GLY A 77 -13.33 -28.70 21.16
C GLY A 77 -14.00 -29.16 22.46
N ILE A 78 -14.20 -28.22 23.38
CA ILE A 78 -14.71 -28.47 24.73
C ILE A 78 -16.15 -28.99 24.75
N GLY A 79 -16.96 -28.73 23.70
CA GLY A 79 -18.37 -29.03 23.65
C GLY A 79 -19.22 -28.23 24.66
N MET A 80 -20.51 -28.56 24.77
CA MET A 80 -21.43 -27.87 25.65
C MET A 80 -22.36 -28.87 26.35
N THR A 81 -22.69 -28.59 27.61
CA THR A 81 -23.80 -29.22 28.35
C THR A 81 -25.12 -28.56 27.95
N GLU A 82 -26.27 -29.18 28.32
CA GLU A 82 -27.61 -28.62 28.06
C GLU A 82 -27.77 -27.21 28.63
N ASP A 83 -27.26 -26.96 29.84
CA ASP A 83 -27.33 -25.65 30.48
C ASP A 83 -26.46 -24.61 29.78
N GLU A 84 -25.30 -25.04 29.26
CA GLU A 84 -24.41 -24.19 28.46
C GLU A 84 -25.01 -23.86 27.10
N VAL A 85 -25.73 -24.80 26.44
CA VAL A 85 -26.47 -24.53 25.20
C VAL A 85 -27.55 -23.47 25.46
N LYS A 86 -28.36 -23.65 26.53
CA LYS A 86 -29.37 -22.66 26.92
C LYS A 86 -28.79 -21.28 27.21
N ARG A 87 -27.59 -21.22 27.73
CA ARG A 87 -26.93 -19.96 28.10
C ARG A 87 -26.18 -19.29 26.96
N TYR A 88 -25.45 -20.05 26.14
CA TYR A 88 -24.57 -19.51 25.11
C TYR A 88 -25.21 -19.41 23.72
N ILE A 89 -26.22 -20.26 23.45
CA ILE A 89 -26.93 -20.29 22.17
C ILE A 89 -28.28 -19.55 22.26
N ASN A 90 -29.02 -19.68 23.35
CA ASN A 90 -30.36 -19.08 23.46
C ASN A 90 -30.37 -17.66 24.02
N GLN A 91 -29.23 -17.13 24.48
CA GLN A 91 -29.13 -15.73 24.95
C GLN A 91 -28.31 -14.89 23.96
N VAL A 92 -29.02 -14.06 23.19
CA VAL A 92 -28.41 -13.15 22.20
C VAL A 92 -27.45 -12.16 22.89
N ALA A 93 -26.27 -11.95 22.31
CA ALA A 93 -25.22 -11.07 22.83
C ALA A 93 -24.61 -11.53 24.18
N PHE A 94 -24.74 -12.78 24.54
CA PHE A 94 -24.05 -13.38 25.66
C PHE A 94 -22.88 -14.24 25.19
N SER A 95 -21.65 -13.93 25.66
CA SER A 95 -20.45 -14.68 25.30
C SER A 95 -19.86 -15.37 26.51
N GLY A 96 -19.74 -16.70 26.43
CA GLY A 96 -19.03 -17.51 27.44
C GLY A 96 -17.51 -17.26 27.48
N ALA A 97 -16.93 -16.56 26.48
CA ALA A 97 -15.52 -16.23 26.43
C ALA A 97 -15.09 -15.32 27.61
N SER A 98 -15.91 -14.31 27.94
CA SER A 98 -15.61 -13.39 29.05
C SER A 98 -15.61 -14.06 30.41
N GLU A 99 -16.50 -15.05 30.64
CA GLU A 99 -16.54 -15.82 31.88
C GLU A 99 -15.38 -16.81 31.96
N PHE A 100 -15.06 -17.46 30.84
CA PHE A 100 -13.94 -18.37 30.75
C PHE A 100 -12.62 -17.66 31.03
N MET A 101 -12.40 -16.49 30.40
CA MET A 101 -11.19 -15.68 30.62
C MET A 101 -11.01 -15.21 32.06
N LYS A 102 -12.08 -14.94 32.79
CA LYS A 102 -12.00 -14.59 34.23
C LYS A 102 -11.51 -15.75 35.11
N LYS A 103 -11.77 -17.00 34.73
CA LYS A 103 -11.29 -18.18 35.46
C LYS A 103 -9.79 -18.42 35.28
N PHE A 104 -9.21 -17.92 34.18
CA PHE A 104 -7.80 -18.08 33.83
C PHE A 104 -7.04 -16.72 33.88
N GLU A 105 -7.40 -15.83 34.80
CA GLU A 105 -6.68 -14.57 35.03
C GLU A 105 -5.23 -14.83 35.41
N GLY A 106 -4.28 -14.42 34.54
CA GLY A 106 -2.84 -14.61 34.70
C GLY A 106 -2.17 -15.58 33.70
N ASP A 107 -2.93 -16.23 32.82
CA ASP A 107 -2.37 -17.10 31.77
C ASP A 107 -2.03 -16.28 30.51
N GLU A 108 -0.84 -16.51 29.94
CA GLU A 108 -0.35 -15.82 28.71
C GLU A 108 -1.23 -16.13 27.49
N LYS A 109 -1.93 -17.27 27.48
CA LYS A 109 -2.84 -17.68 26.38
C LYS A 109 -4.19 -16.99 26.37
N LYS A 110 -4.43 -16.04 27.27
CA LYS A 110 -5.69 -15.27 27.37
C LYS A 110 -6.04 -14.51 26.09
N GLY A 111 -5.05 -14.12 25.29
CA GLY A 111 -5.23 -13.41 24.01
C GLY A 111 -5.70 -14.27 22.82
N ASP A 112 -5.72 -15.60 22.97
CA ASP A 112 -5.97 -16.52 21.86
C ASP A 112 -7.47 -16.79 21.61
N ILE A 113 -8.37 -16.34 22.52
CA ILE A 113 -9.83 -16.47 22.37
C ILE A 113 -10.38 -15.24 21.65
N ILE A 114 -11.07 -15.47 20.54
CA ILE A 114 -11.48 -14.42 19.59
C ILE A 114 -12.94 -14.02 19.74
N GLY A 115 -13.82 -14.93 20.17
CA GLY A 115 -15.28 -14.76 20.22
C GLY A 115 -15.80 -13.99 21.43
N HIS A 116 -15.83 -12.64 21.39
CA HIS A 116 -16.21 -11.81 22.54
C HIS A 116 -17.67 -11.35 22.56
N PHE A 117 -18.40 -11.35 21.44
CA PHE A 117 -19.67 -10.62 21.31
C PHE A 117 -20.94 -11.48 21.44
N GLY A 118 -20.85 -12.80 21.30
CA GLY A 118 -22.03 -13.70 21.40
C GLY A 118 -23.06 -13.49 20.28
N LEU A 119 -22.67 -12.91 19.15
CA LEU A 119 -23.54 -12.65 18.00
C LEU A 119 -23.13 -13.41 16.75
N GLY A 120 -21.87 -13.85 16.66
CA GLY A 120 -21.32 -14.51 15.47
C GLY A 120 -22.08 -15.76 15.04
N PHE A 121 -22.55 -16.57 16.03
CA PHE A 121 -23.32 -17.77 15.75
C PHE A 121 -24.58 -17.47 14.90
N TYR A 122 -25.29 -16.39 15.20
CA TYR A 122 -26.54 -16.07 14.49
C TYR A 122 -26.39 -15.71 13.02
N SER A 123 -25.16 -15.50 12.55
CA SER A 123 -24.86 -15.29 11.12
C SER A 123 -25.28 -16.50 10.26
N VAL A 124 -25.35 -17.71 10.81
CA VAL A 124 -25.77 -18.92 10.11
C VAL A 124 -27.19 -18.82 9.54
N PHE A 125 -28.08 -18.06 10.20
CA PHE A 125 -29.44 -17.84 9.74
C PHE A 125 -29.55 -16.89 8.52
N MET A 126 -28.43 -16.37 8.01
CA MET A 126 -28.42 -15.65 6.74
C MET A 126 -28.45 -16.60 5.53
N VAL A 127 -28.02 -17.84 5.73
CA VAL A 127 -27.80 -18.82 4.64
C VAL A 127 -28.61 -20.10 4.80
N SER A 128 -29.21 -20.33 5.99
CA SER A 128 -29.91 -21.57 6.33
C SER A 128 -31.37 -21.36 6.67
N GLU A 129 -32.23 -22.35 6.36
CA GLU A 129 -33.63 -22.42 6.72
C GLU A 129 -33.83 -23.10 8.07
N ASN A 130 -32.95 -24.04 8.43
CA ASN A 130 -32.91 -24.73 9.71
C ASN A 130 -31.47 -24.92 10.15
N VAL A 131 -31.22 -24.83 11.43
CA VAL A 131 -29.91 -25.03 12.06
C VAL A 131 -30.01 -26.04 13.16
N GLU A 132 -29.19 -27.08 13.12
CA GLU A 132 -29.09 -28.07 14.17
C GLU A 132 -27.70 -27.99 14.82
N ILE A 133 -27.64 -28.24 16.12
CA ILE A 133 -26.42 -28.37 16.91
C ILE A 133 -26.41 -29.73 17.59
N GLU A 134 -25.38 -30.52 17.30
CA GLU A 134 -25.04 -31.74 18.02
C GLU A 134 -23.80 -31.47 18.87
N THR A 135 -23.88 -31.56 20.19
CA THR A 135 -22.76 -31.25 21.07
C THR A 135 -22.65 -32.22 22.26
N LEU A 136 -21.40 -32.46 22.67
CA LEU A 136 -21.09 -33.24 23.88
C LEU A 136 -19.96 -32.51 24.62
N SER A 137 -20.21 -32.14 25.87
CA SER A 137 -19.21 -31.52 26.72
C SER A 137 -18.10 -32.54 27.11
N CYS A 138 -16.86 -32.06 27.24
CA CYS A 138 -15.77 -32.86 27.76
C CYS A 138 -15.85 -33.11 29.28
N GLN A 139 -16.84 -32.55 29.97
CA GLN A 139 -17.05 -32.74 31.40
C GLN A 139 -17.44 -34.19 31.69
N GLU A 140 -16.90 -34.75 32.77
CA GLU A 140 -17.21 -36.13 33.18
C GLU A 140 -18.70 -36.28 33.49
N GLY A 141 -19.35 -37.26 32.87
CA GLY A 141 -20.80 -37.52 33.04
C GLY A 141 -21.72 -36.62 32.25
N ALA A 142 -21.22 -35.81 31.33
CA ALA A 142 -22.04 -35.02 30.42
C ALA A 142 -22.78 -35.93 29.43
N GLU A 143 -24.04 -35.59 29.15
CA GLU A 143 -24.86 -36.24 28.13
C GLU A 143 -24.85 -35.46 26.81
N PRO A 144 -24.97 -36.13 25.65
CA PRO A 144 -25.03 -35.47 24.37
C PRO A 144 -26.32 -34.68 24.20
N VAL A 145 -26.24 -33.50 23.59
CA VAL A 145 -27.36 -32.58 23.42
C VAL A 145 -27.58 -32.29 21.95
N HIS A 146 -28.82 -32.41 21.52
CA HIS A 146 -29.32 -31.94 20.24
C HIS A 146 -30.17 -30.69 20.43
N TRP A 147 -29.88 -29.64 19.64
CA TRP A 147 -30.63 -28.39 19.59
C TRP A 147 -30.97 -28.06 18.14
N GLU A 148 -32.19 -27.58 17.89
CA GLU A 148 -32.59 -27.13 16.55
C GLU A 148 -33.41 -25.84 16.59
N SER A 149 -33.28 -25.03 15.52
CA SER A 149 -34.07 -23.82 15.30
C SER A 149 -34.17 -23.47 13.82
N LYS A 150 -35.37 -23.01 13.40
CA LYS A 150 -35.61 -22.56 12.01
C LYS A 150 -35.29 -21.11 11.77
N ASP A 151 -35.42 -20.26 12.73
CA ASP A 151 -35.32 -18.81 12.57
C ASP A 151 -34.41 -18.14 13.61
N GLY A 152 -33.88 -18.90 14.55
CA GLY A 152 -33.07 -18.41 15.67
C GLY A 152 -33.89 -17.82 16.82
N MET A 153 -35.22 -17.91 16.81
CA MET A 153 -36.10 -17.39 17.86
C MET A 153 -36.71 -18.54 18.66
N ASP A 154 -37.37 -19.49 17.99
CA ASP A 154 -37.92 -20.69 18.61
C ASP A 154 -36.91 -21.84 18.47
N PHE A 155 -36.75 -22.62 19.52
CA PHE A 155 -35.81 -23.75 19.52
C PHE A 155 -36.43 -24.98 20.18
N ALA A 156 -35.91 -26.15 19.84
CA ALA A 156 -36.13 -27.41 20.52
C ALA A 156 -34.79 -27.97 21.04
N ILE A 157 -34.84 -28.62 22.20
CA ILE A 157 -33.71 -29.36 22.77
C ILE A 157 -34.14 -30.78 23.06
N SER A 158 -33.31 -31.76 22.69
CA SER A 158 -33.49 -33.18 22.93
C SER A 158 -32.16 -33.89 23.20
N GLU A 159 -32.21 -35.17 23.50
CA GLU A 159 -30.99 -36.01 23.57
C GLU A 159 -30.28 -36.04 22.22
N GLY A 160 -28.96 -35.83 22.23
CA GLY A 160 -28.11 -35.84 21.05
C GLY A 160 -27.50 -37.20 20.76
N HIS A 161 -26.77 -37.29 19.64
CA HIS A 161 -26.22 -38.56 19.16
C HIS A 161 -24.66 -38.60 19.19
N ARG A 162 -24.05 -37.51 19.63
CA ARG A 162 -22.60 -37.40 19.60
C ARG A 162 -21.92 -38.27 20.65
N THR A 163 -20.86 -38.97 20.27
CA THR A 163 -20.15 -39.93 21.14
C THR A 163 -18.78 -39.42 21.62
N THR A 164 -18.28 -38.34 21.04
CA THR A 164 -17.01 -37.68 21.38
C THR A 164 -17.28 -36.22 21.71
N HIS A 165 -16.44 -35.62 22.58
CA HIS A 165 -16.57 -34.20 22.89
C HIS A 165 -16.43 -33.30 21.67
N GLY A 166 -16.97 -32.08 21.72
CA GLY A 166 -16.98 -31.09 20.67
C GLY A 166 -18.38 -30.74 20.19
N THR A 167 -18.47 -29.96 19.12
CA THR A 167 -19.73 -29.46 18.57
C THR A 167 -19.81 -29.62 17.08
N SER A 168 -20.94 -30.03 16.54
CA SER A 168 -21.27 -29.99 15.11
C SER A 168 -22.43 -29.05 14.89
N ILE A 169 -22.28 -28.09 14.00
CA ILE A 169 -23.31 -27.17 13.54
C ILE A 169 -23.70 -27.59 12.13
N ILE A 170 -24.95 -28.00 11.96
CA ILE A 170 -25.52 -28.52 10.71
C ILE A 170 -26.47 -27.46 10.17
N LEU A 171 -26.12 -26.91 9.00
CA LEU A 171 -26.87 -25.86 8.33
C LEU A 171 -27.66 -26.46 7.16
N HIS A 172 -28.99 -26.44 7.21
CA HIS A 172 -29.85 -26.74 6.09
C HIS A 172 -29.91 -25.49 5.19
N ILE A 173 -29.14 -25.52 4.11
CA ILE A 173 -28.92 -24.35 3.23
C ILE A 173 -30.21 -24.03 2.47
N SER A 174 -30.59 -22.76 2.48
CA SER A 174 -31.79 -22.29 1.77
C SER A 174 -31.59 -22.35 0.23
N ASP A 175 -32.70 -22.45 -0.48
CA ASP A 175 -32.65 -22.52 -1.96
C ASP A 175 -32.07 -21.21 -2.57
N GLU A 176 -32.13 -20.09 -1.87
CA GLU A 176 -31.54 -18.81 -2.29
C GLU A 176 -30.01 -18.82 -2.18
N GLU A 177 -29.45 -19.60 -1.25
CA GLU A 177 -28.02 -19.63 -0.91
C GLU A 177 -27.34 -20.96 -1.32
N LYS A 178 -27.94 -21.71 -2.25
CA LYS A 178 -27.47 -23.02 -2.72
C LYS A 178 -26.01 -23.02 -3.24
N GLU A 179 -25.41 -21.85 -3.49
CA GLU A 179 -24.00 -21.74 -3.86
C GLU A 179 -23.08 -22.34 -2.78
N PHE A 180 -23.46 -22.30 -1.50
CA PHE A 180 -22.69 -22.89 -0.40
C PHE A 180 -22.80 -24.43 -0.32
N LEU A 181 -23.61 -25.04 -1.17
CA LEU A 181 -23.64 -26.48 -1.41
C LEU A 181 -22.66 -26.90 -2.53
N GLU A 182 -22.02 -25.97 -3.17
CA GLU A 182 -20.98 -26.25 -4.17
C GLU A 182 -19.60 -26.24 -3.49
N LEU A 183 -18.91 -27.38 -3.56
CA LEU A 183 -17.60 -27.55 -2.91
C LEU A 183 -16.59 -26.46 -3.31
N TYR A 184 -16.61 -26.04 -4.60
CA TYR A 184 -15.69 -25.02 -5.10
C TYR A 184 -15.92 -23.66 -4.40
N ARG A 185 -17.18 -23.31 -4.11
CA ARG A 185 -17.52 -22.05 -3.43
C ARG A 185 -16.99 -22.03 -2.00
N VAL A 186 -17.23 -23.12 -1.26
CA VAL A 186 -16.70 -23.26 0.10
C VAL A 186 -15.18 -23.28 0.10
N ARG A 187 -14.54 -23.92 -0.90
CA ARG A 187 -13.10 -23.96 -1.10
C ARG A 187 -12.50 -22.58 -1.45
N GLU A 188 -13.28 -21.69 -2.04
CA GLU A 188 -12.87 -20.30 -2.31
C GLU A 188 -12.96 -19.43 -1.02
N VAL A 189 -14.04 -19.57 -0.28
CA VAL A 189 -14.34 -18.72 0.90
C VAL A 189 -13.47 -19.07 2.10
N LEU A 190 -13.31 -20.37 2.43
CA LEU A 190 -12.58 -20.80 3.62
C LEU A 190 -11.13 -20.27 3.69
N PRO A 191 -10.29 -20.37 2.66
CA PRO A 191 -8.92 -19.85 2.74
C PRO A 191 -8.87 -18.34 2.91
N ARG A 192 -9.85 -17.61 2.37
CA ARG A 192 -9.92 -16.15 2.48
C ARG A 192 -10.04 -15.69 3.93
N TYR A 193 -10.93 -16.31 4.70
CA TYR A 193 -11.24 -15.92 6.07
C TYR A 193 -10.52 -16.75 7.14
N CYS A 194 -10.29 -18.03 6.86
CA CYS A 194 -9.82 -19.01 7.84
C CYS A 194 -8.43 -19.57 7.50
N GLY A 195 -7.79 -19.12 6.41
CA GLY A 195 -6.58 -19.71 5.85
C GLY A 195 -5.35 -19.73 6.75
N TYR A 196 -5.42 -19.04 7.90
CA TYR A 196 -4.29 -18.94 8.84
C TYR A 196 -4.68 -19.19 10.30
N MET A 197 -5.90 -19.71 10.56
CA MET A 197 -6.35 -20.02 11.91
C MET A 197 -5.45 -21.06 12.59
N ALA A 198 -5.41 -21.02 13.91
CA ALA A 198 -4.44 -21.76 14.74
C ALA A 198 -4.59 -23.29 14.71
N TYR A 199 -5.75 -23.81 14.34
CA TYR A 199 -6.02 -25.24 14.28
C TYR A 199 -6.28 -25.72 12.87
N PRO A 200 -5.98 -27.00 12.52
CA PRO A 200 -6.25 -27.56 11.21
C PRO A 200 -7.72 -27.48 10.84
N ILE A 201 -8.01 -26.97 9.65
CA ILE A 201 -9.37 -26.89 9.09
C ILE A 201 -9.39 -27.77 7.84
N TYR A 202 -10.25 -28.75 7.84
CA TYR A 202 -10.42 -29.68 6.75
C TYR A 202 -11.73 -29.44 6.01
N LEU A 203 -11.70 -29.60 4.68
CA LEU A 203 -12.90 -29.56 3.84
C LEU A 203 -13.13 -30.92 3.20
N MET A 204 -14.36 -31.43 3.29
CA MET A 204 -14.79 -32.71 2.76
C MET A 204 -16.07 -32.56 1.92
N ASP A 205 -16.16 -33.34 0.86
CA ASP A 205 -17.38 -33.57 0.11
C ASP A 205 -17.99 -34.92 0.55
N ALA A 206 -19.17 -34.86 1.19
CA ALA A 206 -19.88 -36.08 1.64
C ALA A 206 -20.35 -36.96 0.46
N ASN A 207 -20.54 -36.36 -0.72
CA ASN A 207 -21.03 -37.05 -1.91
C ASN A 207 -19.89 -37.48 -2.86
N ALA A 208 -18.64 -37.29 -2.45
CA ALA A 208 -17.49 -37.69 -3.25
C ALA A 208 -17.44 -39.22 -3.44
N LYS A 209 -17.23 -39.64 -4.66
CA LYS A 209 -17.11 -41.06 -4.99
C LYS A 209 -15.64 -41.47 -4.97
N PRO A 210 -15.34 -42.72 -4.55
CA PRO A 210 -14.01 -43.28 -4.65
C PRO A 210 -13.52 -43.24 -6.10
N VAL A 211 -12.24 -42.89 -6.30
CA VAL A 211 -11.62 -42.80 -7.61
C VAL A 211 -10.77 -44.03 -7.83
N GLU A 212 -11.09 -44.82 -8.90
CA GLU A 212 -10.25 -45.91 -9.34
C GLU A 212 -9.05 -45.34 -10.14
N ARG A 213 -7.83 -45.65 -9.70
CA ARG A 213 -6.62 -45.38 -10.49
C ARG A 213 -5.85 -46.67 -10.76
N GLU A 214 -5.11 -46.70 -11.86
CA GLU A 214 -4.17 -47.79 -12.17
C GLU A 214 -2.79 -47.38 -11.63
N GLU A 215 -2.22 -48.24 -10.79
CA GLU A 215 -0.87 -48.07 -10.25
C GLU A 215 0.05 -49.17 -10.79
N GLU A 216 1.23 -48.82 -11.27
CA GLU A 216 2.21 -49.79 -11.72
C GLU A 216 2.78 -50.59 -10.55
N ILE A 217 2.85 -51.92 -10.70
CA ILE A 217 3.42 -52.78 -9.66
C ILE A 217 4.94 -52.76 -9.85
N PRO A 218 5.71 -52.25 -8.86
CA PRO A 218 7.15 -52.19 -9.00
C PRO A 218 7.78 -53.57 -9.19
N GLY A 219 8.53 -53.73 -10.28
CA GLY A 219 9.27 -54.97 -10.57
C GLY A 219 8.46 -56.08 -11.29
N GLU A 220 7.17 -55.85 -11.61
CA GLU A 220 6.37 -56.79 -12.39
C GLU A 220 6.09 -56.23 -13.79
N THR A 221 6.36 -57.04 -14.82
CA THR A 221 6.06 -56.72 -16.21
C THR A 221 5.14 -57.78 -16.83
N ASN A 222 4.32 -57.38 -17.78
CA ASN A 222 3.54 -58.28 -18.63
C ASN A 222 4.46 -59.00 -19.62
N GLU A 223 3.96 -60.03 -20.33
CA GLU A 223 4.71 -60.78 -21.34
C GLU A 223 5.19 -59.90 -22.52
N ASP A 224 4.58 -58.74 -22.73
CA ASP A 224 4.94 -57.76 -23.75
C ASP A 224 5.96 -56.69 -23.26
N GLY A 225 6.46 -56.81 -22.03
CA GLY A 225 7.43 -55.92 -21.43
C GLY A 225 6.83 -54.62 -20.82
N THR A 226 5.51 -54.43 -20.81
CA THR A 226 4.84 -53.29 -20.19
C THR A 226 4.71 -53.51 -18.68
N PRO A 227 4.78 -52.43 -17.83
CA PRO A 227 4.56 -52.55 -16.39
C PRO A 227 3.18 -53.15 -16.10
N LYS A 228 3.13 -54.12 -15.20
CA LYS A 228 1.86 -54.69 -14.73
C LYS A 228 1.18 -53.69 -13.81
N LYS A 229 -0.12 -53.45 -14.01
CA LYS A 229 -0.89 -52.49 -13.29
C LYS A 229 -1.89 -53.16 -12.35
N ARG A 230 -2.11 -52.56 -11.18
CA ARG A 230 -3.18 -52.91 -10.26
C ARG A 230 -4.19 -51.75 -10.17
N LYS A 231 -5.47 -52.10 -10.03
CA LYS A 231 -6.47 -51.11 -9.69
C LYS A 231 -6.36 -50.77 -8.20
N VAL A 232 -6.19 -49.50 -7.88
CA VAL A 232 -6.22 -48.96 -6.52
C VAL A 232 -7.44 -48.04 -6.43
N VAL A 233 -8.24 -48.22 -5.40
CA VAL A 233 -9.38 -47.36 -5.09
C VAL A 233 -8.95 -46.36 -4.05
N ASP A 234 -8.90 -45.10 -4.44
CA ASP A 234 -8.63 -43.99 -3.50
C ASP A 234 -9.95 -43.52 -2.90
N GLU A 235 -10.13 -43.76 -1.61
CA GLU A 235 -11.24 -43.20 -0.85
C GLU A 235 -11.11 -41.67 -0.74
N PRO A 236 -12.24 -40.92 -0.79
CA PRO A 236 -12.25 -39.48 -0.61
C PRO A 236 -11.63 -39.11 0.75
N LYS A 237 -10.68 -38.19 0.74
CA LYS A 237 -10.03 -37.71 1.95
C LYS A 237 -10.30 -36.22 2.15
N PRO A 238 -10.49 -35.80 3.42
CA PRO A 238 -10.58 -34.38 3.73
C PRO A 238 -9.33 -33.63 3.27
N SER A 239 -9.50 -32.45 2.68
CA SER A 239 -8.40 -31.59 2.27
C SER A 239 -8.12 -30.52 3.31
N LEU A 240 -6.85 -30.39 3.74
CA LEU A 240 -6.41 -29.31 4.63
C LEU A 240 -6.51 -27.97 3.90
N ILE A 241 -7.10 -26.96 4.55
CA ILE A 241 -7.39 -25.65 3.94
C ILE A 241 -6.43 -24.58 4.41
N ASN A 242 -5.97 -24.64 5.66
CA ASN A 242 -5.24 -23.55 6.30
C ASN A 242 -3.79 -23.91 6.64
N ASP A 243 -3.00 -22.86 6.90
CA ASP A 243 -1.63 -22.92 7.40
C ASP A 243 -1.66 -22.46 8.87
N THR A 244 -1.49 -23.40 9.79
CA THR A 244 -1.59 -23.13 11.25
C THR A 244 -0.37 -22.42 11.82
N LYS A 245 0.73 -22.36 11.06
CA LYS A 245 2.00 -21.74 11.49
C LYS A 245 2.50 -20.77 10.43
N PRO A 246 1.75 -19.71 10.15
CA PRO A 246 2.14 -18.75 9.12
C PRO A 246 3.48 -18.06 9.45
N LEU A 247 4.19 -17.64 8.41
CA LEU A 247 5.54 -17.09 8.51
C LEU A 247 5.67 -15.94 9.52
N TRP A 248 4.65 -15.07 9.62
CA TRP A 248 4.69 -13.91 10.52
C TRP A 248 4.64 -14.25 12.01
N LEU A 249 4.35 -15.49 12.39
CA LEU A 249 4.40 -15.95 13.79
C LEU A 249 5.80 -16.40 14.20
N LYS A 250 6.67 -16.72 13.24
CA LYS A 250 8.06 -17.07 13.52
C LYS A 250 8.83 -15.84 13.99
N LYS A 251 9.92 -16.05 14.73
CA LYS A 251 10.84 -14.96 15.04
C LYS A 251 11.65 -14.59 13.78
N PRO A 252 11.94 -13.30 13.54
CA PRO A 252 12.73 -12.89 12.38
C PRO A 252 14.08 -13.62 12.26
N SER A 253 14.71 -13.97 13.39
CA SER A 253 15.98 -14.69 13.42
C SER A 253 15.90 -16.17 13.00
N GLU A 254 14.70 -16.72 12.90
CA GLU A 254 14.42 -18.11 12.53
C GLU A 254 13.96 -18.24 11.07
N CYS A 255 13.86 -17.12 10.34
CA CYS A 255 13.35 -17.07 8.98
C CYS A 255 14.49 -16.84 7.98
N GLU A 256 14.45 -17.54 6.86
CA GLU A 256 15.34 -17.34 5.72
C GLU A 256 14.69 -16.41 4.66
N ASP A 257 15.51 -15.68 3.90
CA ASP A 257 15.04 -14.77 2.84
C ASP A 257 14.12 -15.47 1.83
N LYS A 258 14.40 -16.74 1.52
CA LYS A 258 13.57 -17.54 0.65
C LYS A 258 12.15 -17.73 1.18
N GLU A 259 11.97 -17.93 2.49
CA GLU A 259 10.65 -18.10 3.10
C GLU A 259 9.81 -16.82 2.94
N TYR A 260 10.45 -15.64 3.05
CA TYR A 260 9.77 -14.35 2.84
C TYR A 260 9.32 -14.17 1.38
N ILE A 261 10.17 -14.55 0.42
CA ILE A 261 9.85 -14.48 -1.01
C ILE A 261 8.73 -15.47 -1.37
N ASP A 262 8.84 -16.72 -0.92
CA ASP A 262 7.83 -17.76 -1.16
C ASP A 262 6.47 -17.36 -0.55
N PHE A 263 6.48 -16.78 0.66
CA PHE A 263 5.27 -16.25 1.30
C PHE A 263 4.67 -15.08 0.53
N TYR A 264 5.51 -14.16 0.05
CA TYR A 264 5.04 -13.04 -0.78
C TYR A 264 4.39 -13.52 -2.08
N HIS A 265 5.01 -14.48 -2.76
CA HIS A 265 4.47 -15.08 -3.99
C HIS A 265 3.12 -15.77 -3.74
N LYS A 266 3.00 -16.51 -2.64
CA LYS A 266 1.74 -17.16 -2.23
C LYS A 266 0.60 -16.17 -2.03
N MET A 267 0.90 -14.96 -1.51
CA MET A 267 -0.11 -13.99 -1.10
C MET A 267 -0.41 -12.92 -2.14
N PHE A 268 0.59 -12.44 -2.89
CA PHE A 268 0.53 -11.18 -3.62
C PHE A 268 0.97 -11.27 -5.09
N GLY A 269 1.49 -12.38 -5.54
CA GLY A 269 1.90 -12.62 -6.94
C GLY A 269 3.40 -12.84 -7.12
N TRP A 270 3.82 -13.12 -8.35
CA TRP A 270 5.12 -13.69 -8.70
C TRP A 270 6.27 -12.66 -8.81
N GLU A 271 6.03 -11.38 -8.67
CA GLU A 271 7.08 -10.36 -8.71
C GLU A 271 7.76 -10.25 -7.35
N ASP A 272 9.10 -10.32 -7.31
CA ASP A 272 9.84 -10.25 -6.05
C ASP A 272 9.70 -8.87 -5.39
N PRO A 273 9.53 -8.82 -4.06
CA PRO A 273 9.58 -7.56 -3.32
C PRO A 273 11.02 -7.03 -3.27
N LEU A 274 11.19 -5.73 -3.06
CA LEU A 274 12.52 -5.13 -2.86
C LEU A 274 13.14 -5.57 -1.54
N PHE A 275 12.36 -5.48 -0.47
CA PHE A 275 12.70 -5.90 0.88
C PHE A 275 11.44 -5.95 1.74
N TRP A 276 11.57 -6.35 3.00
CA TRP A 276 10.47 -6.47 3.94
C TRP A 276 10.84 -5.97 5.35
N VAL A 277 9.78 -5.69 6.12
CA VAL A 277 9.83 -5.37 7.54
C VAL A 277 9.06 -6.46 8.28
N HIS A 278 9.76 -7.30 9.04
CA HIS A 278 9.12 -8.30 9.90
C HIS A 278 8.83 -7.64 11.26
N LEU A 279 7.54 -7.54 11.59
CA LEU A 279 7.04 -6.98 12.83
C LEU A 279 6.89 -8.11 13.85
N ASN A 280 7.53 -7.96 15.01
CA ASN A 280 7.40 -8.88 16.14
C ASN A 280 7.53 -8.09 17.44
N VAL A 281 6.39 -7.72 18.03
CA VAL A 281 6.28 -6.84 19.19
C VAL A 281 5.32 -7.47 20.17
N ASP A 282 5.74 -7.62 21.42
CA ASP A 282 4.93 -8.20 22.49
C ASP A 282 4.42 -7.14 23.48
N TYR A 283 4.98 -5.92 23.47
CA TYR A 283 4.60 -4.82 24.36
C TYR A 283 4.78 -3.46 23.66
N PRO A 284 3.86 -2.48 23.79
CA PRO A 284 2.67 -2.43 24.66
C PRO A 284 1.41 -3.11 24.09
N PHE A 285 1.49 -3.73 22.96
CA PHE A 285 0.46 -4.51 22.29
C PHE A 285 1.13 -5.68 21.55
N ASN A 286 0.40 -6.77 21.39
CA ASN A 286 0.87 -7.91 20.64
C ASN A 286 0.69 -7.61 19.13
N LEU A 287 1.81 -7.39 18.43
CA LEU A 287 1.82 -7.06 17.00
C LEU A 287 2.79 -7.97 16.28
N LYS A 288 2.28 -8.76 15.37
CA LYS A 288 3.07 -9.59 14.45
C LYS A 288 2.71 -9.26 13.01
N GLY A 289 3.62 -9.48 12.08
CA GLY A 289 3.31 -9.20 10.69
C GLY A 289 4.54 -9.07 9.81
N ILE A 290 4.32 -9.00 8.51
CA ILE A 290 5.36 -8.77 7.52
C ILE A 290 4.84 -7.74 6.52
N LEU A 291 5.54 -6.62 6.38
CA LEU A 291 5.27 -5.59 5.39
C LEU A 291 6.32 -5.65 4.30
N TYR A 292 5.90 -5.73 3.06
CA TYR A 292 6.76 -5.80 1.88
C TYR A 292 6.72 -4.49 1.09
N PHE A 293 7.90 -4.06 0.67
CA PHE A 293 8.08 -2.98 -0.29
C PHE A 293 8.10 -3.57 -1.71
N PRO A 294 7.06 -3.36 -2.51
CA PRO A 294 7.00 -3.84 -3.89
C PRO A 294 7.83 -2.95 -4.81
N LYS A 295 8.19 -3.46 -5.99
CA LYS A 295 8.69 -2.63 -7.08
C LYS A 295 7.56 -1.79 -7.65
N LEU A 296 7.71 -0.48 -7.61
CA LEU A 296 6.77 0.43 -8.25
C LEU A 296 7.23 0.67 -9.69
N ARG A 297 6.53 0.09 -10.65
CA ARG A 297 6.68 0.51 -12.05
C ARG A 297 6.11 1.92 -12.18
N ASN A 298 6.62 2.75 -13.09
CA ASN A 298 6.33 4.18 -13.30
C ASN A 298 4.83 4.61 -13.34
N ASP A 299 3.89 3.74 -13.03
CA ASP A 299 2.43 3.96 -13.02
C ASP A 299 1.88 4.13 -11.60
N PHE A 300 2.39 5.13 -10.87
CA PHE A 300 1.98 5.43 -9.49
C PHE A 300 0.45 5.56 -9.29
N GLY A 301 -0.27 5.98 -10.30
CA GLY A 301 -1.73 6.20 -10.24
C GLY A 301 -2.59 4.94 -10.37
N LYS A 302 -1.99 3.76 -10.66
CA LYS A 302 -2.71 2.49 -10.85
C LYS A 302 -2.33 1.41 -9.86
N TYR A 303 -1.37 1.70 -8.96
CA TYR A 303 -0.88 0.72 -8.01
C TYR A 303 -1.68 0.79 -6.72
N GLU A 304 -2.36 -0.30 -6.38
CA GLU A 304 -3.00 -0.49 -5.09
C GLU A 304 -2.19 -1.48 -4.27
N GLY A 305 -1.75 -1.04 -3.10
CA GLY A 305 -1.17 -1.93 -2.10
C GLY A 305 -2.24 -2.84 -1.50
N GLN A 306 -1.79 -3.88 -0.82
CA GLN A 306 -2.68 -4.82 -0.16
C GLN A 306 -2.09 -5.25 1.18
N VAL A 307 -2.51 -4.60 2.26
CA VAL A 307 -2.15 -5.02 3.61
C VAL A 307 -3.36 -5.67 4.26
N LYS A 308 -3.24 -6.97 4.54
CA LYS A 308 -4.27 -7.78 5.19
C LYS A 308 -4.16 -7.67 6.69
N LEU A 309 -5.28 -7.34 7.35
CA LEU A 309 -5.37 -7.24 8.79
C LEU A 309 -5.97 -8.52 9.36
N PHE A 310 -5.29 -9.07 10.37
CA PHE A 310 -5.71 -10.21 11.17
C PHE A 310 -5.81 -9.80 12.65
N ALA A 311 -6.62 -10.51 13.39
CA ALA A 311 -6.68 -10.45 14.84
C ALA A 311 -6.67 -11.89 15.40
N GLY A 312 -5.53 -12.31 15.98
CA GLY A 312 -5.33 -13.68 16.40
C GLY A 312 -5.48 -14.68 15.25
N GLN A 313 -4.82 -14.42 14.11
CA GLN A 313 -4.84 -15.25 12.90
C GLN A 313 -6.20 -15.29 12.17
N VAL A 314 -7.22 -14.58 12.64
CA VAL A 314 -8.52 -14.45 11.97
C VAL A 314 -8.53 -13.21 11.09
N PHE A 315 -8.85 -13.38 9.81
CA PHE A 315 -8.92 -12.27 8.87
C PHE A 315 -10.01 -11.27 9.24
N VAL A 316 -9.64 -10.00 9.28
CA VAL A 316 -10.52 -8.86 9.61
C VAL A 316 -10.92 -8.11 8.34
N ALA A 317 -9.94 -7.51 7.66
CA ALA A 317 -10.17 -6.67 6.48
C ALA A 317 -8.89 -6.42 5.70
N ASP A 318 -9.01 -5.92 4.46
CA ASP A 318 -7.92 -5.41 3.65
C ASP A 318 -7.79 -3.89 3.82
N ASN A 319 -6.55 -3.37 3.79
CA ASN A 319 -6.20 -1.95 3.69
C ASN A 319 -6.90 -1.02 4.70
N VAL A 320 -6.90 -1.39 5.96
CA VAL A 320 -7.52 -0.59 7.03
C VAL A 320 -6.71 0.68 7.28
N LYS A 321 -7.21 1.83 6.80
CA LYS A 321 -6.54 3.15 6.83
C LYS A 321 -6.26 3.65 8.25
N GLU A 322 -7.02 3.22 9.23
CA GLU A 322 -6.84 3.57 10.62
C GLU A 322 -5.55 2.97 11.21
N VAL A 323 -5.16 1.77 10.75
CA VAL A 323 -3.95 1.05 11.19
C VAL A 323 -2.76 1.39 10.33
N ILE A 324 -2.97 1.43 9.00
CA ILE A 324 -1.92 1.68 8.03
C ILE A 324 -1.92 3.16 7.64
N PRO A 325 -0.87 3.93 7.96
CA PRO A 325 -0.75 5.30 7.50
C PRO A 325 -0.92 5.42 5.98
N GLU A 326 -1.55 6.51 5.52
CA GLU A 326 -1.86 6.71 4.10
C GLU A 326 -0.65 6.52 3.18
N PHE A 327 0.53 6.97 3.58
CA PHE A 327 1.74 6.83 2.78
C PHE A 327 2.30 5.40 2.71
N LEU A 328 1.83 4.50 3.59
CA LEU A 328 2.17 3.07 3.58
C LEU A 328 1.10 2.21 2.90
N THR A 329 0.00 2.80 2.41
CA THR A 329 -1.09 2.04 1.75
C THR A 329 -0.68 1.38 0.44
N LEU A 330 0.47 1.76 -0.12
CA LEU A 330 1.04 1.11 -1.31
C LEU A 330 1.85 -0.16 -0.97
N LEU A 331 2.11 -0.44 0.31
CA LEU A 331 2.78 -1.66 0.73
C LEU A 331 1.87 -2.87 0.54
N LYS A 332 2.48 -4.04 0.46
CA LYS A 332 1.80 -5.34 0.56
C LYS A 332 2.22 -6.01 1.85
N GLY A 333 1.34 -6.83 2.42
CA GLY A 333 1.74 -7.53 3.65
C GLY A 333 0.58 -8.02 4.48
N VAL A 334 0.95 -8.46 5.68
CA VAL A 334 0.04 -8.92 6.71
C VAL A 334 0.39 -8.26 8.04
N ILE A 335 -0.65 -7.92 8.79
CA ILE A 335 -0.55 -7.43 10.17
C ILE A 335 -1.51 -8.27 10.99
N ASP A 336 -1.03 -8.82 12.09
CA ASP A 336 -1.83 -9.59 13.06
C ASP A 336 -1.68 -8.95 14.44
N CYS A 337 -2.80 -8.48 14.99
CA CYS A 337 -2.84 -7.85 16.30
C CYS A 337 -4.12 -8.24 17.03
N PRO A 338 -4.07 -9.16 18.00
CA PRO A 338 -5.23 -9.60 18.80
C PRO A 338 -5.85 -8.46 19.63
N ASP A 339 -5.05 -7.45 20.02
CA ASP A 339 -5.47 -6.36 20.90
C ASP A 339 -6.27 -5.26 20.17
N LEU A 340 -6.65 -5.48 18.90
CA LEU A 340 -7.39 -4.49 18.12
C LEU A 340 -8.83 -4.34 18.63
N PRO A 341 -9.31 -3.11 18.86
CA PRO A 341 -10.68 -2.84 19.24
C PRO A 341 -11.62 -3.00 18.03
N LEU A 342 -12.04 -4.24 17.77
CA LEU A 342 -12.95 -4.58 16.69
C LEU A 342 -14.41 -4.28 17.05
N ASN A 343 -15.21 -3.91 16.05
CA ASN A 343 -16.67 -3.89 16.19
C ASN A 343 -17.24 -5.32 16.22
N VAL A 344 -18.54 -5.44 16.44
CA VAL A 344 -19.24 -6.73 16.54
C VAL A 344 -19.07 -7.59 15.29
N SER A 345 -19.12 -6.99 14.10
CA SER A 345 -18.92 -7.70 12.83
C SER A 345 -17.46 -7.96 12.47
N ARG A 346 -16.52 -7.50 13.30
CA ARG A 346 -15.07 -7.53 13.05
C ARG A 346 -14.64 -6.91 11.71
N SER A 347 -15.53 -6.16 11.07
CA SER A 347 -15.25 -5.54 9.75
C SER A 347 -14.68 -4.13 9.85
N PHE A 348 -14.80 -3.50 11.03
CA PHE A 348 -14.35 -2.14 11.28
C PHE A 348 -13.69 -2.01 12.64
N LEU A 349 -12.69 -1.12 12.73
CA LEU A 349 -12.06 -0.74 13.99
C LEU A 349 -12.84 0.37 14.67
N GLN A 350 -12.93 0.30 16.00
CA GLN A 350 -13.37 1.43 16.78
C GLN A 350 -12.23 2.46 16.82
N ASN A 351 -12.56 3.74 16.61
CA ASN A 351 -11.56 4.81 16.63
C ASN A 351 -11.03 5.03 18.04
N ASP A 352 -10.00 4.28 18.42
CA ASP A 352 -9.37 4.26 19.73
C ASP A 352 -7.93 4.78 19.67
N GLY A 353 -7.45 5.27 20.83
CA GLY A 353 -6.06 5.67 21.04
C GLY A 353 -5.03 4.55 20.80
N THR A 354 -5.44 3.29 20.95
CA THR A 354 -4.62 2.09 20.68
C THR A 354 -4.27 1.98 19.20
N VAL A 355 -5.23 2.20 18.30
CA VAL A 355 -5.02 2.15 16.84
C VAL A 355 -4.00 3.20 16.39
N LYS A 356 -4.06 4.43 16.95
CA LYS A 356 -3.08 5.49 16.66
C LYS A 356 -1.68 5.14 17.14
N LYS A 357 -1.56 4.50 18.30
CA LYS A 357 -0.26 4.04 18.83
C LYS A 357 0.32 2.92 17.95
N LEU A 358 -0.52 2.01 17.49
CA LEU A 358 -0.14 0.93 16.58
C LEU A 358 0.38 1.49 15.26
N SER A 359 -0.38 2.40 14.64
CA SER A 359 0.01 3.09 13.41
C SER A 359 1.36 3.82 13.55
N ALA A 360 1.56 4.55 14.64
CA ALA A 360 2.82 5.23 14.94
C ALA A 360 3.99 4.24 15.14
N HIS A 361 3.74 3.07 15.74
CA HIS A 361 4.75 2.04 15.91
C HIS A 361 5.17 1.41 14.57
N ILE A 362 4.20 1.11 13.70
CA ILE A 362 4.45 0.61 12.35
C ILE A 362 5.29 1.63 11.57
N THR A 363 4.90 2.91 11.60
CA THR A 363 5.66 4.01 10.97
C THR A 363 7.11 4.02 11.44
N LYS A 364 7.33 3.93 12.75
CA LYS A 364 8.68 3.89 13.33
C LYS A 364 9.49 2.69 12.84
N LYS A 365 8.91 1.49 12.82
CA LYS A 365 9.60 0.27 12.35
C LYS A 365 9.99 0.35 10.88
N VAL A 366 9.14 0.96 10.05
CA VAL A 366 9.44 1.23 8.64
C VAL A 366 10.61 2.21 8.53
N ALA A 367 10.59 3.31 9.28
CA ALA A 367 11.68 4.28 9.30
C ALA A 367 13.00 3.65 9.77
N ASP A 368 12.96 2.84 10.83
CA ASP A 368 14.14 2.12 11.36
C ASP A 368 14.75 1.18 10.30
N LYS A 369 13.92 0.45 9.53
CA LYS A 369 14.39 -0.43 8.44
C LYS A 369 15.02 0.37 7.30
N LEU A 370 14.39 1.47 6.87
CA LEU A 370 14.93 2.35 5.82
C LEU A 370 16.30 2.94 6.24
N CYS A 371 16.38 3.47 7.45
CA CYS A 371 17.65 3.99 7.99
C CYS A 371 18.70 2.90 8.18
N GLY A 372 18.28 1.70 8.60
CA GLY A 372 19.17 0.54 8.69
C GLY A 372 19.79 0.20 7.34
N LEU A 373 18.98 0.01 6.29
CA LEU A 373 19.46 -0.25 4.93
C LEU A 373 20.40 0.87 4.43
N PHE A 374 20.02 2.13 4.66
CA PHE A 374 20.85 3.27 4.29
C PHE A 374 22.24 3.23 4.95
N ASN A 375 22.31 2.87 6.23
CA ASN A 375 23.55 2.89 6.99
C ASN A 375 24.43 1.65 6.77
N THR A 376 23.84 0.47 6.56
CA THR A 376 24.56 -0.81 6.50
C THR A 376 24.73 -1.34 5.07
N GLU A 377 23.83 -0.98 4.15
CA GLU A 377 23.75 -1.50 2.79
C GLU A 377 23.50 -0.39 1.77
N ARG A 378 24.32 0.67 1.82
CA ARG A 378 24.14 1.90 1.03
C ARG A 378 23.92 1.64 -0.47
N GLU A 379 24.69 0.73 -1.07
CA GLU A 379 24.57 0.42 -2.51
C GLU A 379 23.23 -0.26 -2.84
N THR A 380 22.77 -1.16 -1.99
CA THR A 380 21.46 -1.81 -2.12
C THR A 380 20.33 -0.78 -1.97
N TYR A 381 20.44 0.10 -0.97
CA TYR A 381 19.48 1.17 -0.75
C TYR A 381 19.39 2.13 -1.95
N GLN A 382 20.51 2.50 -2.55
CA GLN A 382 20.55 3.32 -3.77
C GLN A 382 19.86 2.65 -4.96
N LYS A 383 20.04 1.33 -5.14
CA LYS A 383 19.33 0.57 -6.19
C LYS A 383 17.81 0.56 -6.01
N TYR A 384 17.35 0.61 -4.77
CA TYR A 384 15.92 0.62 -4.45
C TYR A 384 15.33 2.02 -4.44
N TRP A 385 16.17 3.07 -4.44
CA TRP A 385 15.74 4.44 -4.19
C TRP A 385 14.66 4.93 -5.16
N ASP A 386 14.80 4.67 -6.45
CA ASP A 386 13.84 5.12 -7.46
C ASP A 386 12.43 4.54 -7.21
N ASP A 387 12.33 3.31 -6.65
CA ASP A 387 11.07 2.68 -6.28
C ASP A 387 10.53 3.16 -4.94
N ILE A 388 11.40 3.43 -3.94
CA ILE A 388 10.97 3.79 -2.58
C ILE A 388 10.86 5.30 -2.34
N ALA A 389 11.50 6.13 -3.16
CA ALA A 389 11.50 7.59 -3.01
C ALA A 389 10.09 8.19 -2.87
N PRO A 390 9.08 7.77 -3.65
CA PRO A 390 7.73 8.28 -3.49
C PRO A 390 7.12 8.01 -2.11
N PHE A 391 7.34 6.82 -1.54
CA PHE A 391 6.88 6.50 -0.17
C PHE A 391 7.56 7.38 0.87
N VAL A 392 8.89 7.49 0.76
CA VAL A 392 9.68 8.25 1.73
C VAL A 392 9.34 9.73 1.66
N LYS A 393 9.23 10.31 0.46
CA LYS A 393 8.88 11.71 0.25
C LYS A 393 7.44 12.00 0.73
N PHE A 394 6.48 11.13 0.38
CA PHE A 394 5.10 11.30 0.82
C PHE A 394 4.95 11.17 2.33
N GLY A 395 5.60 10.17 2.94
CA GLY A 395 5.63 9.99 4.37
C GLY A 395 6.25 11.19 5.10
N ALA A 396 7.36 11.72 4.58
CA ALA A 396 8.02 12.90 5.13
C ALA A 396 7.10 14.14 5.16
N MET A 397 6.31 14.34 4.11
CA MET A 397 5.35 15.45 4.04
C MET A 397 4.12 15.26 4.95
N ARG A 398 3.75 14.04 5.28
CA ARG A 398 2.55 13.71 6.07
C ARG A 398 2.81 13.52 7.55
N ASP A 399 4.01 13.09 7.93
CA ASP A 399 4.38 12.78 9.31
C ASP A 399 5.75 13.39 9.66
N GLN A 400 5.75 14.45 10.47
CA GLN A 400 6.96 15.14 10.89
C GLN A 400 7.92 14.22 11.67
N LYS A 401 7.40 13.28 12.47
CA LYS A 401 8.26 12.34 13.23
C LYS A 401 8.96 11.36 12.29
N PHE A 402 8.24 10.89 11.28
CA PHE A 402 8.83 10.06 10.23
C PHE A 402 9.93 10.83 9.49
N TYR A 403 9.65 12.09 9.09
CA TYR A 403 10.65 12.93 8.43
C TYR A 403 11.91 13.09 9.27
N GLU A 404 11.79 13.44 10.57
CA GLU A 404 12.95 13.59 11.45
C GLU A 404 13.82 12.34 11.55
N GLN A 405 13.22 11.16 11.44
CA GLN A 405 13.96 9.89 11.43
C GLN A 405 14.67 9.64 10.10
N VAL A 406 13.97 9.84 8.97
CA VAL A 406 14.48 9.45 7.64
C VAL A 406 15.23 10.54 6.90
N LYS A 407 15.21 11.81 7.35
CA LYS A 407 15.77 12.96 6.62
C LYS A 407 17.21 12.80 6.16
N LYS A 408 18.04 12.05 6.93
CA LYS A 408 19.43 11.75 6.57
C LYS A 408 19.57 10.63 5.53
N ALA A 409 18.51 9.86 5.32
CA ALA A 409 18.44 8.77 4.36
C ALA A 409 17.71 9.15 3.07
N ILE A 410 17.22 10.38 2.95
CA ILE A 410 16.62 10.89 1.71
C ILE A 410 17.74 11.14 0.69
N LEU A 411 17.59 10.54 -0.48
CA LEU A 411 18.56 10.66 -1.56
C LEU A 411 18.05 11.54 -2.71
N TYR A 412 19.00 12.18 -3.37
CA TYR A 412 18.81 12.98 -4.57
C TYR A 412 19.65 12.34 -5.68
N LYS A 413 19.00 11.85 -6.72
CA LYS A 413 19.66 11.26 -7.89
C LYS A 413 20.18 12.36 -8.78
N THR A 414 21.45 12.36 -9.08
CA THR A 414 22.07 13.32 -10.01
C THR A 414 21.94 12.87 -11.46
N THR A 415 22.09 13.79 -12.39
CA THR A 415 22.00 13.50 -13.85
C THR A 415 23.09 12.56 -14.35
N ASP A 416 24.20 12.42 -13.63
CA ASP A 416 25.26 11.45 -13.90
C ASP A 416 25.04 10.09 -13.20
N GLY A 417 23.89 9.90 -12.52
CA GLY A 417 23.47 8.63 -11.93
C GLY A 417 23.95 8.36 -10.51
N ARG A 418 24.63 9.32 -9.85
CA ARG A 418 24.96 9.21 -8.42
C ARG A 418 23.72 9.48 -7.55
N TYR A 419 23.75 8.99 -6.32
CA TYR A 419 22.72 9.26 -5.31
C TYR A 419 23.36 9.93 -4.10
N LEU A 420 23.00 11.19 -3.85
CA LEU A 420 23.55 12.02 -2.80
C LEU A 420 22.49 12.32 -1.74
N THR A 421 22.87 12.39 -0.48
CA THR A 421 22.04 13.03 0.55
C THR A 421 22.09 14.55 0.36
N LEU A 422 21.21 15.30 1.02
CA LEU A 422 21.23 16.75 0.97
C LEU A 422 22.59 17.31 1.46
N GLU A 423 23.17 16.73 2.51
CA GLU A 423 24.46 17.14 3.05
C GLU A 423 25.62 16.84 2.10
N GLU A 424 25.58 15.66 1.46
CA GLU A 424 26.57 15.30 0.42
C GLU A 424 26.48 16.25 -0.79
N TYR A 425 25.24 16.58 -1.22
CA TYR A 425 25.01 17.56 -2.29
C TYR A 425 25.55 18.93 -1.93
N LYS A 426 25.25 19.45 -0.74
CA LYS A 426 25.75 20.73 -0.28
C LYS A 426 27.28 20.76 -0.20
N THR A 427 27.88 19.70 0.33
CA THR A 427 29.34 19.60 0.44
C THR A 427 30.01 19.61 -0.95
N ALA A 428 29.46 18.87 -1.90
CA ALA A 428 29.98 18.80 -3.27
C ALA A 428 29.85 20.15 -4.01
N ASN A 429 28.87 20.97 -3.66
CA ASN A 429 28.54 22.21 -4.36
C ASN A 429 28.74 23.49 -3.49
N ALA A 430 29.45 23.40 -2.34
CA ALA A 430 29.51 24.45 -1.31
C ALA A 430 29.93 25.83 -1.84
N ASP A 431 30.90 25.87 -2.76
CA ASP A 431 31.43 27.12 -3.29
C ASP A 431 30.66 27.68 -4.51
N LYS A 432 29.60 26.96 -4.96
CA LYS A 432 28.97 27.21 -6.28
C LYS A 432 27.44 27.36 -6.20
N ALA A 433 26.79 26.75 -5.24
CA ALA A 433 25.34 26.63 -5.22
C ALA A 433 24.62 27.32 -4.06
N ASP A 434 25.33 27.88 -3.09
CA ASP A 434 24.84 28.67 -1.92
C ASP A 434 23.40 28.35 -1.48
N LYS A 435 23.21 27.21 -0.78
CA LYS A 435 21.91 26.70 -0.30
C LYS A 435 20.86 26.38 -1.40
N LYS A 436 21.26 26.39 -2.68
CA LYS A 436 20.39 26.00 -3.79
C LYS A 436 20.62 24.56 -4.21
N VAL A 437 19.54 23.85 -4.48
CA VAL A 437 19.57 22.54 -5.12
C VAL A 437 19.08 22.72 -6.55
N TYR A 438 19.99 22.59 -7.52
CA TYR A 438 19.64 22.67 -8.93
C TYR A 438 19.06 21.35 -9.40
N TYR A 439 17.91 21.41 -10.10
CA TYR A 439 17.23 20.21 -10.54
C TYR A 439 16.69 20.29 -11.96
N THR A 440 16.46 19.12 -12.53
CA THR A 440 15.74 18.91 -13.78
C THR A 440 14.56 17.95 -13.56
N ASN A 441 13.44 18.21 -14.21
CA ASN A 441 12.30 17.29 -14.26
C ASN A 441 12.22 16.51 -15.58
N ASP A 442 13.05 16.86 -16.57
CA ASP A 442 13.21 16.13 -17.82
C ASP A 442 14.67 16.26 -18.31
N PRO A 443 15.55 15.33 -17.89
CA PRO A 443 16.99 15.41 -18.24
C PRO A 443 17.27 15.40 -19.75
N LYS A 444 16.39 14.79 -20.54
CA LYS A 444 16.58 14.71 -22.00
C LYS A 444 16.22 16.02 -22.65
N ARG A 445 15.09 16.59 -22.31
CA ARG A 445 14.61 17.85 -22.85
C ARG A 445 15.48 19.03 -22.41
N GLN A 446 15.90 19.02 -21.14
CA GLN A 446 16.69 20.08 -20.54
C GLN A 446 18.21 19.81 -20.63
N ALA A 447 18.64 18.89 -21.50
CA ALA A 447 20.04 18.47 -21.57
C ALA A 447 21.02 19.65 -21.78
N ALA A 448 20.68 20.64 -22.61
CA ALA A 448 21.50 21.83 -22.83
C ALA A 448 21.66 22.67 -21.55
N SER A 449 20.55 22.92 -20.83
CA SER A 449 20.56 23.63 -19.55
C SER A 449 21.33 22.85 -18.48
N VAL A 450 21.14 21.55 -18.38
CA VAL A 450 21.89 20.67 -17.47
C VAL A 450 23.38 20.77 -17.73
N ALA A 451 23.81 20.74 -19.02
CA ALA A 451 25.22 20.83 -19.39
C ALA A 451 25.88 22.14 -18.92
N LEU A 452 25.17 23.27 -18.92
CA LEU A 452 25.69 24.54 -18.43
C LEU A 452 26.13 24.50 -16.97
N TYR A 453 25.31 23.82 -16.12
CA TYR A 453 25.62 23.67 -14.68
C TYR A 453 26.68 22.61 -14.43
N THR A 454 26.57 21.45 -15.08
CA THR A 454 27.53 20.35 -14.90
C THR A 454 28.94 20.70 -15.42
N ASN A 455 29.08 21.48 -16.51
CA ASN A 455 30.36 22.00 -17.00
C ASN A 455 31.03 22.94 -15.97
N ARG A 456 30.27 23.59 -15.11
CA ARG A 456 30.82 24.37 -13.98
C ARG A 456 31.10 23.49 -12.74
N GLY A 457 30.85 22.19 -12.83
CA GLY A 457 30.96 21.26 -11.72
C GLY A 457 29.89 21.49 -10.64
N ILE A 458 28.68 21.91 -11.05
CA ILE A 458 27.49 21.98 -10.20
C ILE A 458 26.66 20.73 -10.49
N ASP A 459 26.37 19.97 -9.46
CA ASP A 459 25.52 18.79 -9.58
C ASP A 459 24.07 19.21 -9.83
N VAL A 460 23.41 18.53 -10.78
CA VAL A 460 21.98 18.70 -11.07
C VAL A 460 21.25 17.43 -10.70
N VAL A 461 20.22 17.55 -9.85
CA VAL A 461 19.42 16.40 -9.41
C VAL A 461 18.20 16.19 -10.30
N VAL A 462 17.79 14.93 -10.46
CA VAL A 462 16.59 14.54 -11.20
C VAL A 462 15.40 14.52 -10.24
N MET A 463 14.37 15.29 -10.56
CA MET A 463 13.12 15.36 -9.79
C MET A 463 11.95 15.30 -10.80
N ASP A 464 11.69 14.09 -11.28
CA ASP A 464 10.73 13.81 -12.36
C ASP A 464 9.44 13.12 -11.90
N HIS A 465 9.31 12.87 -10.60
CA HIS A 465 8.09 12.32 -10.04
C HIS A 465 7.05 13.40 -9.74
N ILE A 466 5.77 13.03 -9.90
CA ILE A 466 4.62 13.89 -9.65
C ILE A 466 4.61 14.52 -8.23
N ILE A 467 5.20 13.83 -7.25
CA ILE A 467 5.27 14.27 -5.86
C ILE A 467 6.37 15.30 -5.60
N ASP A 468 7.35 15.42 -6.52
CA ASP A 468 8.56 16.19 -6.26
C ASP A 468 8.30 17.69 -6.07
N GLY A 469 7.34 18.26 -6.79
CA GLY A 469 6.98 19.66 -6.61
C GLY A 469 6.45 19.99 -5.20
N ASN A 470 5.61 19.09 -4.65
CA ASN A 470 5.14 19.22 -3.28
C ASN A 470 6.25 18.97 -2.27
N PHE A 471 7.13 18.01 -2.54
CA PHE A 471 8.27 17.72 -1.69
C PHE A 471 9.29 18.87 -1.66
N GLN A 472 9.57 19.52 -2.80
CA GLN A 472 10.40 20.73 -2.87
C GLN A 472 9.81 21.82 -1.95
N SER A 473 8.51 22.11 -2.09
CA SER A 473 7.83 23.11 -1.25
C SER A 473 7.90 22.74 0.25
N PHE A 474 7.71 21.45 0.58
CA PHE A 474 7.87 20.99 1.96
C PHE A 474 9.28 21.25 2.49
N MET A 475 10.31 20.93 1.71
CA MET A 475 11.71 21.12 2.09
C MET A 475 12.07 22.60 2.25
N GLU A 476 11.54 23.48 1.39
CA GLU A 476 11.78 24.93 1.45
C GLU A 476 11.12 25.61 2.65
N TYR A 477 9.92 25.17 3.04
CA TYR A 477 9.10 25.88 4.04
C TYR A 477 9.01 25.19 5.40
N SER A 478 9.07 23.87 5.47
CA SER A 478 8.75 23.12 6.69
C SER A 478 9.78 22.09 7.10
N GLY A 479 10.45 21.45 6.17
CA GLY A 479 11.32 20.30 6.41
C GLY A 479 12.80 20.60 6.26
N GLY A 480 13.15 21.62 5.48
CA GLY A 480 14.53 21.95 5.16
C GLY A 480 15.19 22.90 6.14
N GLU A 481 16.42 23.27 5.83
CA GLU A 481 17.14 24.31 6.53
C GLU A 481 16.68 25.69 6.05
N GLU A 482 16.82 26.68 6.93
CA GLU A 482 16.50 28.07 6.60
C GLU A 482 17.33 28.54 5.38
N GLY A 483 16.61 29.00 4.36
CA GLY A 483 17.18 29.49 3.10
C GLY A 483 17.47 28.41 2.04
N LEU A 484 17.15 27.13 2.27
CA LEU A 484 17.20 26.12 1.24
C LEU A 484 16.16 26.42 0.14
N THR A 485 16.58 26.37 -1.12
CA THR A 485 15.69 26.54 -2.28
C THR A 485 16.01 25.54 -3.36
N PHE A 486 14.97 25.11 -4.11
CA PHE A 486 15.11 24.27 -5.30
C PHE A 486 14.93 25.14 -6.54
N ALA A 487 15.93 25.11 -7.42
CA ALA A 487 15.95 25.91 -8.64
C ALA A 487 16.05 25.00 -9.87
N ARG A 488 15.05 25.07 -10.76
CA ARG A 488 15.13 24.33 -12.01
C ARG A 488 16.17 24.95 -12.93
N VAL A 489 16.96 24.12 -13.63
CA VAL A 489 18.09 24.54 -14.47
C VAL A 489 17.74 25.53 -15.59
N ASP A 490 16.47 25.66 -15.93
CA ASP A 490 15.98 26.62 -16.93
C ASP A 490 15.15 27.76 -16.31
N ALA A 491 15.09 27.87 -14.99
CA ALA A 491 14.38 28.94 -14.28
C ALA A 491 15.30 29.94 -13.58
N ASP A 492 16.46 29.51 -13.12
CA ASP A 492 17.42 30.34 -12.36
C ASP A 492 18.80 30.31 -13.03
N VAL A 493 19.36 31.46 -13.31
CA VAL A 493 20.70 31.61 -13.91
C VAL A 493 21.79 31.97 -12.88
N SER A 494 21.42 32.10 -11.60
CA SER A 494 22.37 32.59 -10.58
C SER A 494 23.62 31.72 -10.46
N GLY A 495 23.49 30.40 -10.62
CA GLY A 495 24.60 29.46 -10.67
C GLY A 495 25.48 29.56 -11.91
N LEU A 496 25.05 30.28 -12.93
CA LEU A 496 25.76 30.49 -14.20
C LEU A 496 26.39 31.88 -14.30
N LEU A 497 26.23 32.75 -13.32
CA LEU A 497 26.80 34.08 -13.33
C LEU A 497 28.30 34.04 -13.12
N GLU A 498 29.01 34.96 -13.79
CA GLU A 498 30.45 35.19 -13.65
C GLU A 498 30.74 36.68 -13.56
N ASP A 499 31.62 37.07 -12.63
CA ASP A 499 32.07 38.44 -12.55
C ASP A 499 33.11 38.68 -13.65
N SER A 500 32.73 39.43 -14.69
CA SER A 500 33.58 39.72 -15.87
C SER A 500 33.44 41.19 -16.25
N GLU A 501 34.54 41.79 -16.67
CA GLU A 501 34.53 43.15 -17.22
C GLU A 501 34.03 43.17 -18.68
N GLU A 502 33.97 42.01 -19.36
CA GLU A 502 33.56 41.92 -20.77
C GLU A 502 32.11 42.37 -20.96
N GLY A 503 31.91 43.32 -21.90
CA GLY A 503 30.58 43.80 -22.27
C GLY A 503 29.90 44.69 -21.20
N LYS A 504 30.65 45.17 -20.19
CA LYS A 504 30.07 46.10 -19.17
C LYS A 504 29.65 47.45 -19.77
N GLU A 505 30.21 47.82 -20.90
CA GLU A 505 29.86 49.02 -21.66
C GLU A 505 28.51 48.94 -22.36
N LEU A 506 27.94 47.76 -22.50
CA LEU A 506 26.65 47.56 -23.18
C LEU A 506 25.50 48.14 -22.37
N ASN A 507 24.69 48.98 -23.03
CA ASN A 507 23.51 49.58 -22.43
C ASN A 507 22.32 48.60 -22.47
N GLN A 508 21.86 48.20 -21.31
CA GLN A 508 20.74 47.26 -21.17
C GLN A 508 19.45 47.77 -21.81
N GLU A 509 19.12 49.05 -21.64
CA GLU A 509 17.87 49.62 -22.17
C GLU A 509 17.86 49.60 -23.71
N THR A 510 18.98 49.90 -24.35
CA THR A 510 19.11 49.89 -25.79
C THR A 510 18.91 48.48 -26.35
N ILE A 511 19.57 47.47 -25.79
CA ILE A 511 19.43 46.08 -26.24
C ILE A 511 18.03 45.53 -25.95
N GLN A 512 17.48 45.88 -24.81
CA GLN A 512 16.10 45.48 -24.44
C GLN A 512 15.10 46.05 -25.45
N ALA A 513 15.18 47.34 -25.81
CA ALA A 513 14.32 47.96 -26.81
C ALA A 513 14.46 47.30 -28.19
N MET A 514 15.72 46.97 -28.60
CA MET A 514 16.00 46.27 -29.85
C MET A 514 15.34 44.91 -29.94
N PHE A 515 15.47 44.06 -28.91
CA PHE A 515 14.84 42.74 -28.87
C PHE A 515 13.33 42.81 -28.81
N ARG A 516 12.75 43.69 -27.96
CA ARG A 516 11.31 43.91 -27.89
C ARG A 516 10.71 44.25 -29.23
N LYS A 517 11.34 45.22 -29.92
CA LYS A 517 10.91 45.65 -31.25
C LYS A 517 10.99 44.52 -32.27
N ALA A 518 12.15 43.80 -32.33
CA ALA A 518 12.35 42.72 -33.28
C ALA A 518 11.35 41.56 -33.09
N LEU A 519 10.88 41.34 -31.86
CA LEU A 519 9.97 40.26 -31.47
C LEU A 519 8.49 40.72 -31.52
N GLY A 520 8.22 42.02 -31.61
CA GLY A 520 6.86 42.55 -31.45
C GLY A 520 6.25 42.30 -30.07
N LYS A 521 7.09 42.26 -28.99
CA LYS A 521 6.72 41.95 -27.62
C LYS A 521 7.21 43.07 -26.68
N ASP A 522 6.38 44.11 -26.53
CA ASP A 522 6.77 45.31 -25.74
C ASP A 522 6.93 45.03 -24.25
N ASP A 523 6.25 44.03 -23.70
CA ASP A 523 6.24 43.65 -22.30
C ASP A 523 7.24 42.54 -21.95
N LEU A 524 8.03 42.03 -22.93
CA LEU A 524 9.02 40.99 -22.68
C LEU A 524 10.11 41.49 -21.72
N PRO A 525 10.30 40.84 -20.54
CA PRO A 525 11.45 41.13 -19.70
C PRO A 525 12.75 40.65 -20.40
N VAL A 526 13.71 41.55 -20.53
CA VAL A 526 15.02 41.23 -21.10
C VAL A 526 16.11 41.69 -20.12
N ASN A 527 16.95 40.77 -19.66
CA ASN A 527 18.04 41.04 -18.75
C ASN A 527 19.39 40.80 -19.44
N LEU A 528 20.37 41.70 -19.18
CA LEU A 528 21.72 41.57 -19.69
C LEU A 528 22.64 41.14 -18.55
N GLN A 529 23.20 39.93 -18.62
CA GLN A 529 24.04 39.35 -17.56
C GLN A 529 25.32 38.76 -18.12
N SER A 530 26.34 38.63 -17.26
CA SER A 530 27.58 37.93 -17.60
C SER A 530 27.42 36.44 -17.27
N LEU A 531 27.23 35.61 -18.29
CA LEU A 531 27.17 34.17 -18.12
C LEU A 531 28.55 33.55 -18.24
N SER A 532 28.81 32.46 -17.55
CA SER A 532 30.11 31.78 -17.54
C SER A 532 30.51 31.20 -18.90
N ASP A 533 29.53 30.71 -19.65
CA ASP A 533 29.78 30.24 -21.04
C ASP A 533 29.67 31.42 -22.01
N ALA A 534 30.80 31.94 -22.47
CA ALA A 534 30.85 33.05 -23.41
C ALA A 534 30.27 32.72 -24.80
N GLU A 535 30.23 31.43 -25.17
CA GLU A 535 29.68 31.00 -26.46
C GLU A 535 28.13 31.00 -26.46
N LEU A 536 27.49 30.91 -25.30
CA LEU A 536 26.03 30.98 -25.17
C LEU A 536 25.55 32.43 -25.37
N PRO A 537 24.78 32.77 -26.42
CA PRO A 537 24.35 34.15 -26.64
C PRO A 537 23.18 34.55 -25.72
N ALA A 538 22.25 33.65 -25.45
CA ALA A 538 21.06 33.92 -24.65
C ALA A 538 20.47 32.65 -24.10
N MET A 539 19.66 32.80 -23.04
CA MET A 539 18.77 31.77 -22.54
C MET A 539 17.43 32.39 -22.12
N VAL A 540 16.41 31.57 -22.01
CA VAL A 540 15.09 31.96 -21.53
C VAL A 540 14.83 31.30 -20.18
N THR A 541 14.39 32.08 -19.21
CA THR A 541 13.98 31.57 -17.90
C THR A 541 12.47 31.74 -17.73
N GLU A 542 11.85 30.77 -17.05
CA GLU A 542 10.44 30.82 -16.66
C GLU A 542 10.33 31.13 -15.17
N ASP A 543 9.31 31.91 -14.78
CA ASP A 543 9.05 32.16 -13.35
C ASP A 543 8.70 30.85 -12.64
N GLU A 544 9.53 30.48 -11.66
CA GLU A 544 9.43 29.21 -10.94
C GLU A 544 8.09 29.05 -10.20
N GLN A 545 7.55 30.13 -9.62
CA GLN A 545 6.29 30.08 -8.88
C GLN A 545 5.10 29.85 -9.82
N ILE A 546 5.07 30.56 -10.95
CA ILE A 546 4.03 30.40 -11.96
C ILE A 546 4.06 28.99 -12.54
N ARG A 547 5.25 28.48 -12.81
CA ARG A 547 5.45 27.13 -13.31
C ARG A 547 4.94 26.07 -12.32
N ARG A 548 5.32 26.16 -11.05
CA ARG A 548 4.84 25.24 -9.99
C ARG A 548 3.33 25.29 -9.83
N MET A 549 2.71 26.47 -9.92
CA MET A 549 1.25 26.61 -9.92
C MET A 549 0.61 25.89 -11.11
N LYS A 550 1.18 26.00 -12.31
CA LYS A 550 0.70 25.27 -13.49
C LYS A 550 0.81 23.76 -13.34
N GLU A 551 1.92 23.27 -12.81
CA GLU A 551 2.13 21.84 -12.55
C GLU A 551 1.13 21.31 -11.51
N MET A 552 0.93 22.02 -10.40
CA MET A 552 -0.09 21.70 -9.40
C MET A 552 -1.50 21.69 -9.98
N SER A 553 -1.85 22.70 -10.77
CA SER A 553 -3.17 22.80 -11.40
C SER A 553 -3.47 21.60 -12.32
N ARG A 554 -2.48 21.16 -13.11
CA ARG A 554 -2.60 19.96 -13.96
C ARG A 554 -2.85 18.69 -13.14
N LEU A 555 -2.22 18.58 -11.97
CA LEU A 555 -2.41 17.44 -11.05
C LEU A 555 -3.84 17.32 -10.52
N TYR A 556 -4.49 18.45 -10.26
CA TYR A 556 -5.87 18.49 -9.76
C TYR A 556 -6.92 18.50 -10.87
N GLY A 557 -6.52 18.28 -12.14
CA GLY A 557 -7.44 18.27 -13.28
C GLY A 557 -8.04 19.64 -13.61
N GLN A 558 -7.45 20.71 -13.07
CA GLN A 558 -7.85 22.09 -13.35
C GLN A 558 -6.84 22.71 -14.32
N SER A 559 -7.26 23.03 -15.53
CA SER A 559 -6.44 23.82 -16.44
C SER A 559 -6.68 25.30 -16.17
N PHE A 560 -5.81 25.95 -15.41
CA PHE A 560 -5.74 27.41 -15.43
C PHE A 560 -4.91 27.83 -16.64
N ASP A 561 -5.53 28.57 -17.53
CA ASP A 561 -4.87 29.20 -18.68
C ASP A 561 -4.05 30.40 -18.20
N MET A 562 -2.90 30.11 -17.58
CA MET A 562 -1.94 31.13 -17.16
C MET A 562 -0.96 31.37 -18.31
N PRO A 563 -0.79 32.60 -18.78
CA PRO A 563 0.17 32.91 -19.82
C PRO A 563 1.60 32.59 -19.35
N ASP A 564 2.40 32.04 -20.26
CA ASP A 564 3.82 31.81 -20.01
C ASP A 564 4.53 33.17 -19.85
N ARG A 565 5.20 33.37 -18.72
CA ARG A 565 6.04 34.54 -18.49
C ARG A 565 7.49 34.14 -18.58
N PHE A 566 8.07 34.42 -19.71
CA PHE A 566 9.50 34.21 -19.97
C PHE A 566 10.28 35.50 -19.77
N THR A 567 11.48 35.35 -19.23
CA THR A 567 12.50 36.40 -19.20
C THR A 567 13.61 36.00 -20.14
N LEU A 568 13.95 36.84 -21.10
CA LEU A 568 15.10 36.65 -21.96
C LEU A 568 16.36 37.15 -21.24
N VAL A 569 17.31 36.27 -21.01
CA VAL A 569 18.62 36.59 -20.43
C VAL A 569 19.65 36.60 -21.58
N LEU A 570 20.18 37.77 -21.87
CA LEU A 570 21.23 37.96 -22.87
C LEU A 570 22.61 37.94 -22.19
N ASN A 571 23.56 37.27 -22.83
CA ASN A 571 24.91 37.16 -22.31
C ASN A 571 25.81 38.28 -22.87
N ARG A 572 26.17 39.24 -21.99
CA ARG A 572 27.04 40.38 -22.39
C ARG A 572 28.45 39.97 -22.83
N ARG A 573 28.92 38.79 -22.41
CA ARG A 573 30.24 38.25 -22.81
C ARG A 573 30.23 37.64 -24.20
N ASN A 574 29.06 37.37 -24.77
CA ASN A 574 28.97 36.75 -26.08
C ASN A 574 29.23 37.78 -27.19
N LYS A 575 30.16 37.47 -28.08
CA LYS A 575 30.57 38.35 -29.18
C LYS A 575 29.39 38.74 -30.11
N ALA A 576 28.50 37.78 -30.39
CA ALA A 576 27.34 38.07 -31.23
C ALA A 576 26.39 39.09 -30.59
N ILE A 577 26.21 39.05 -29.26
CA ILE A 577 25.43 40.04 -28.53
C ILE A 577 26.11 41.40 -28.53
N GLN A 578 27.45 41.47 -28.34
CA GLN A 578 28.21 42.70 -28.38
C GLN A 578 28.14 43.37 -29.77
N GLU A 579 28.34 42.61 -30.82
CA GLU A 579 28.25 43.09 -32.19
C GLU A 579 26.82 43.52 -32.56
N LEU A 580 25.81 42.77 -32.10
CA LEU A 580 24.42 43.08 -32.37
C LEU A 580 24.00 44.40 -31.71
N ALA A 581 24.49 44.69 -30.49
CA ALA A 581 24.24 45.93 -29.76
C ALA A 581 24.75 47.19 -30.50
N ALA A 582 25.75 47.06 -31.35
CA ALA A 582 26.30 48.14 -32.17
C ALA A 582 25.56 48.37 -33.50
N ARG A 583 24.57 47.53 -33.84
CA ARG A 583 23.85 47.60 -35.12
C ARG A 583 22.61 48.48 -35.04
N ASP A 584 22.15 48.96 -36.19
CA ASP A 584 20.88 49.68 -36.31
C ASP A 584 19.70 48.74 -36.05
N PRO A 585 18.82 49.06 -35.06
CA PRO A 585 17.63 48.26 -34.75
C PRO A 585 16.61 48.22 -35.89
N GLU A 586 16.64 49.17 -36.83
CA GLU A 586 15.75 49.21 -37.97
C GLU A 586 16.18 48.27 -39.09
N ASN A 587 17.40 47.79 -39.05
CA ASN A 587 17.96 46.93 -40.10
C ASN A 587 17.31 45.55 -40.07
N GLU A 588 16.80 45.07 -41.21
CA GLU A 588 16.12 43.77 -41.34
C GLU A 588 16.98 42.60 -40.82
N THR A 589 18.29 42.59 -41.14
CA THR A 589 19.20 41.55 -40.71
C THR A 589 19.35 41.54 -39.17
N THR A 590 19.39 42.73 -38.55
CA THR A 590 19.43 42.87 -37.08
C THR A 590 18.19 42.27 -36.46
N GLN A 591 17.01 42.54 -36.97
CA GLN A 591 15.73 42.01 -36.49
C GLN A 591 15.69 40.48 -36.65
N LEU A 592 16.12 39.94 -37.81
CA LEU A 592 16.16 38.49 -38.03
C LEU A 592 17.11 37.79 -37.06
N LEU A 593 18.27 38.40 -36.73
CA LEU A 593 19.20 37.84 -35.75
C LEU A 593 18.65 37.87 -34.34
N CYS A 594 17.98 38.95 -33.90
CA CYS A 594 17.31 39.00 -32.59
C CYS A 594 16.24 37.92 -32.46
N GLN A 595 15.42 37.73 -33.48
CA GLN A 595 14.41 36.67 -33.51
C GLN A 595 15.04 35.28 -33.48
N GLN A 596 16.15 35.08 -34.23
CA GLN A 596 16.85 33.80 -34.24
C GLN A 596 17.44 33.44 -32.88
N ILE A 597 18.10 34.41 -32.22
CA ILE A 597 18.68 34.22 -30.87
C ILE A 597 17.57 33.92 -29.85
N TYR A 598 16.44 34.63 -29.92
CA TYR A 598 15.31 34.39 -29.02
C TYR A 598 14.74 32.98 -29.20
N ASP A 599 14.50 32.54 -30.44
CA ASP A 599 13.91 31.23 -30.68
C ASP A 599 14.86 30.10 -30.31
N LEU A 600 16.18 30.25 -30.57
CA LEU A 600 17.18 29.29 -30.11
C LEU A 600 17.21 29.19 -28.58
N ALA A 601 17.17 30.32 -27.88
CA ALA A 601 17.11 30.34 -26.41
C ALA A 601 15.80 29.72 -25.90
N ARG A 602 14.66 29.96 -26.54
CA ARG A 602 13.38 29.44 -26.19
C ARG A 602 13.26 27.91 -26.41
N MET A 603 13.84 27.40 -27.50
CA MET A 603 13.87 25.96 -27.80
C MET A 603 14.59 25.13 -26.73
N SER A 604 15.51 25.72 -25.97
CA SER A 604 16.15 25.04 -24.84
C SER A 604 15.23 24.87 -23.63
N ALA A 605 14.21 25.74 -23.50
CA ALA A 605 13.26 25.70 -22.38
C ALA A 605 11.96 24.96 -22.74
N GLN A 606 11.41 25.17 -23.96
CA GLN A 606 10.20 24.50 -24.42
C GLN A 606 10.16 24.36 -25.95
N PRO A 607 9.43 23.35 -26.48
CA PRO A 607 9.23 23.24 -27.94
C PRO A 607 8.55 24.47 -28.51
N LEU A 608 8.93 24.84 -29.73
CA LEU A 608 8.19 25.81 -30.51
C LEU A 608 6.92 25.18 -31.09
N GLU A 609 5.85 25.97 -31.22
CA GLU A 609 4.63 25.55 -31.89
C GLU A 609 4.87 25.37 -33.41
N ALA A 610 3.99 24.63 -34.09
CA ALA A 610 4.17 24.26 -35.50
C ALA A 610 4.42 25.46 -36.42
N ASP A 611 3.68 26.56 -36.22
CA ASP A 611 3.84 27.80 -37.00
C ASP A 611 5.15 28.50 -36.66
N GLU A 612 5.56 28.49 -35.40
CA GLU A 612 6.85 29.06 -34.94
C GLU A 612 8.04 28.29 -35.53
N ILE A 613 7.97 26.94 -35.55
CA ILE A 613 8.96 26.08 -36.19
C ILE A 613 9.10 26.44 -37.67
N THR A 614 7.99 26.61 -38.37
CA THR A 614 8.01 26.98 -39.79
C THR A 614 8.66 28.34 -40.02
N ALA A 615 8.36 29.33 -39.17
CA ALA A 615 8.98 30.66 -39.22
C ALA A 615 10.48 30.61 -38.91
N PHE A 616 10.86 29.85 -37.89
CA PHE A 616 12.25 29.61 -37.51
C PHE A 616 13.07 29.01 -38.65
N LEU A 617 12.54 27.96 -39.29
CA LEU A 617 13.25 27.29 -40.41
C LEU A 617 13.44 28.23 -41.60
N LYS A 618 12.40 28.98 -42.02
CA LYS A 618 12.49 29.98 -43.11
C LYS A 618 13.53 31.06 -42.80
N ARG A 619 13.54 31.56 -41.56
CA ARG A 619 14.51 32.58 -41.12
C ARG A 619 15.93 32.01 -41.08
N SER A 620 16.10 30.79 -40.55
CA SER A 620 17.40 30.11 -40.54
C SER A 620 17.97 29.94 -41.95
N GLN A 621 17.15 29.52 -42.93
CA GLN A 621 17.55 29.40 -44.33
C GLN A 621 17.97 30.75 -44.92
N LYS A 622 17.22 31.82 -44.61
CA LYS A 622 17.56 33.18 -45.07
C LYS A 622 18.90 33.66 -44.48
N LEU A 623 19.14 33.44 -43.19
CA LEU A 623 20.37 33.81 -42.52
C LEU A 623 21.58 33.03 -43.07
N VAL A 624 21.44 31.74 -43.37
CA VAL A 624 22.48 30.93 -44.02
C VAL A 624 22.80 31.45 -45.42
N ALA A 625 21.79 31.77 -46.25
CA ALA A 625 22.01 32.36 -47.56
C ALA A 625 22.77 33.69 -47.47
N MET A 626 22.40 34.58 -46.55
CA MET A 626 23.11 35.85 -46.32
C MET A 626 24.55 35.67 -45.83
N ALA A 627 24.87 34.61 -45.09
CA ALA A 627 26.22 34.30 -44.65
C ALA A 627 27.09 33.83 -45.80
N VAL A 628 26.57 33.01 -46.71
CA VAL A 628 27.28 32.52 -47.90
C VAL A 628 27.51 33.62 -48.93
N GLU A 629 26.58 34.58 -49.09
CA GLU A 629 26.74 35.71 -50.03
C GLU A 629 27.80 36.75 -49.60
N LYS A 630 28.22 36.75 -48.32
CA LYS A 630 29.21 37.66 -47.77
C LYS A 630 30.66 37.15 -47.85
N GLU A 631 30.89 35.88 -48.18
CA GLU A 631 32.19 35.33 -48.56
C GLU A 631 32.46 35.52 -50.07
#